data_392fd00a5b54666c4dd0a670353f0cdc
#
_entry.id   392fd00a5b54666c4dd0a670353f0cdc
#
_cell.length_a   1.000
_cell.length_b   1.000
_cell.length_c   1.000
_cell.angle_alpha   90.00
_cell.angle_beta   90.00
_cell.angle_gamma   90.00
#
_symmetry.space_group_name_H-M   'P 1'
#
loop_
_entity.id
_entity.type
_entity.pdbx_description
1 polymer ?
#
loop_
_entity_poly.entity_id
_entity_poly.type
_entity_poly.pdbx_seq_one_letter_code
_entity_poly.pdbx_strand_id
1 'polypeptide(L)'
;ILTLARKKARRARRADSADAGGERSICTDMALIRRELREKDPPKGAFCQDYETFKQIYRFVERGLKRSGQSAYIILMTLTDAQGQFVPLAAREEYMSRLSDDLQASLRSGDLFAPYSGCQYLLMVLGASSENAAVIAGRIHTRFMSRVAPDAGLLLRYDVYPMGELPLQPKG
;
A
#
# COMPACT_ATOMS: atom_id res chain seq x y z
N ILE A 1 -10.87 -5.39 -21.95
CA ILE A 1 -10.14 -4.10 -21.90
C ILE A 1 -8.63 -4.33 -21.88
N LEU A 2 -8.11 -5.30 -21.10
CA LEU A 2 -6.67 -5.66 -21.05
C LEU A 2 -6.10 -6.18 -22.39
N THR A 3 -6.93 -6.83 -23.20
CA THR A 3 -6.49 -7.41 -24.49
C THR A 3 -6.25 -6.33 -25.56
N LEU A 4 -6.98 -5.22 -25.51
CA LEU A 4 -6.81 -4.09 -26.42
C LEU A 4 -5.54 -3.28 -26.11
N ALA A 5 -5.21 -3.11 -24.84
CA ALA A 5 -3.99 -2.42 -24.42
C ALA A 5 -2.72 -3.19 -24.83
N ARG A 6 -2.72 -4.53 -24.71
CA ARG A 6 -1.62 -5.37 -25.18
C ARG A 6 -1.45 -5.37 -26.71
N LYS A 7 -2.56 -5.30 -27.47
CA LYS A 7 -2.52 -5.20 -28.92
C LYS A 7 -1.99 -3.84 -29.41
N LYS A 8 -2.33 -2.75 -28.70
CA LYS A 8 -1.84 -1.41 -29.01
C LYS A 8 -0.33 -1.25 -28.70
N ALA A 9 0.14 -1.83 -27.59
CA ALA A 9 1.57 -1.85 -27.27
C ALA A 9 2.40 -2.70 -28.26
N ARG A 10 1.87 -3.83 -28.73
CA ARG A 10 2.53 -4.64 -29.77
C ARG A 10 2.55 -3.98 -31.14
N ARG A 11 1.52 -3.17 -31.47
CA ARG A 11 1.46 -2.43 -32.74
C ARG A 11 2.40 -1.22 -32.75
N ALA A 12 2.57 -0.54 -31.61
CA ALA A 12 3.55 0.52 -31.45
C ALA A 12 4.99 0.02 -31.60
N ARG A 13 5.30 -1.19 -31.03
CA ARG A 13 6.62 -1.81 -31.18
C ARG A 13 6.93 -2.32 -32.59
N ARG A 14 5.90 -2.59 -33.44
CA ARG A 14 6.09 -3.01 -34.84
C ARG A 14 6.18 -1.85 -35.81
N ALA A 15 5.65 -0.68 -35.46
CA ALA A 15 5.77 0.51 -36.30
C ALA A 15 7.14 1.18 -36.19
N ASP A 16 7.86 0.99 -35.07
CA ASP A 16 9.23 1.52 -34.87
C ASP A 16 10.35 0.63 -35.42
N SER A 17 10.02 -0.52 -36.02
CA SER A 17 11.03 -1.45 -36.56
C SER A 17 11.24 -1.33 -38.08
N ALA A 18 10.68 -0.33 -38.73
CA ALA A 18 10.86 -0.07 -40.15
C ALA A 18 11.16 1.42 -40.36
N ASP A 19 12.31 1.87 -39.99
CA ASP A 19 13.19 2.76 -40.77
C ASP A 19 14.43 3.21 -39.96
N ALA A 20 15.52 3.39 -40.69
CA ALA A 20 16.79 3.99 -40.32
C ALA A 20 17.70 3.22 -39.34
N GLY A 21 18.67 2.52 -39.94
CA GLY A 21 19.93 2.13 -39.29
C GLY A 21 20.70 3.35 -38.76
N GLY A 22 20.34 3.79 -37.56
CA GLY A 22 21.06 4.75 -36.77
C GLY A 22 21.28 4.15 -35.39
N GLU A 23 22.51 4.06 -34.94
CA GLU A 23 22.86 3.71 -33.55
C GLU A 23 22.04 4.60 -32.62
N ARG A 24 21.02 4.01 -31.97
CA ARG A 24 20.32 4.69 -30.88
C ARG A 24 21.30 4.90 -29.76
N SER A 25 21.63 6.15 -29.45
CA SER A 25 22.56 6.44 -28.37
C SER A 25 22.00 5.93 -27.05
N ILE A 26 22.85 5.34 -26.22
CA ILE A 26 22.51 4.84 -24.86
C ILE A 26 21.77 5.93 -24.05
N CYS A 27 22.14 7.20 -24.24
CA CYS A 27 21.48 8.34 -23.60
C CYS A 27 20.00 8.50 -23.97
N THR A 28 19.62 8.21 -25.23
CA THR A 28 18.24 8.30 -25.70
C THR A 28 17.39 7.22 -25.07
N ASP A 29 17.91 6.00 -24.96
CA ASP A 29 17.21 4.88 -24.34
C ASP A 29 17.03 5.11 -22.84
N MET A 30 18.02 5.67 -22.14
CA MET A 30 17.90 6.01 -20.72
C MET A 30 16.91 7.16 -20.47
N ALA A 31 16.83 8.14 -21.36
CA ALA A 31 15.84 9.21 -21.24
C ALA A 31 14.42 8.69 -21.43
N LEU A 32 14.21 7.76 -22.35
CA LEU A 32 12.94 7.08 -22.57
C LEU A 32 12.54 6.25 -21.34
N ILE A 33 13.46 5.43 -20.82
CA ILE A 33 13.24 4.61 -19.63
C ILE A 33 12.88 5.48 -18.43
N ARG A 34 13.61 6.57 -18.18
CA ARG A 34 13.32 7.50 -17.09
C ARG A 34 11.92 8.11 -17.21
N ARG A 35 11.50 8.45 -18.44
CA ARG A 35 10.17 9.00 -18.70
C ARG A 35 9.07 7.97 -18.46
N GLU A 36 9.31 6.70 -18.78
CA GLU A 36 8.37 5.60 -18.55
C GLU A 36 8.26 5.22 -17.07
N LEU A 37 9.38 5.26 -16.34
CA LEU A 37 9.44 4.94 -14.90
C LEU A 37 8.91 6.08 -14.03
N ARG A 38 8.88 7.32 -14.54
CA ARG A 38 8.45 8.46 -13.77
C ARG A 38 6.93 8.42 -13.58
N GLU A 39 6.50 8.44 -12.33
CA GLU A 39 5.09 8.60 -12.00
C GLU A 39 4.61 9.98 -12.44
N LYS A 40 3.49 10.01 -13.17
CA LYS A 40 2.83 11.26 -13.55
C LYS A 40 1.79 11.58 -12.49
N ASP A 41 1.92 12.77 -11.89
CA ASP A 41 0.97 13.28 -10.90
C ASP A 41 0.73 12.29 -9.74
N PRO A 42 1.77 11.95 -8.94
CA PRO A 42 1.61 11.03 -7.82
C PRO A 42 0.56 11.56 -6.85
N PRO A 43 -0.36 10.73 -6.36
CA PRO A 43 -1.33 11.14 -5.36
C PRO A 43 -0.61 11.61 -4.09
N LYS A 44 -1.19 12.60 -3.41
CA LYS A 44 -0.67 13.03 -2.11
C LYS A 44 -0.89 11.95 -1.08
N GLY A 45 0.10 11.72 -0.22
CA GLY A 45 0.05 10.72 0.84
C GLY A 45 0.57 9.37 0.40
N ALA A 46 0.16 8.31 1.09
CA ALA A 46 0.68 6.96 0.89
C ALA A 46 0.24 6.32 -0.41
N PHE A 47 0.99 5.32 -0.82
CA PHE A 47 0.74 4.56 -2.03
C PHE A 47 -0.23 3.41 -1.75
N CYS A 48 -1.47 3.52 -2.25
CA CYS A 48 -2.46 2.45 -2.15
C CYS A 48 -2.26 1.43 -3.27
N GLN A 49 -2.12 0.16 -2.90
CA GLN A 49 -1.91 -0.95 -3.82
C GLN A 49 -2.89 -2.09 -3.58
N ASP A 50 -3.02 -2.98 -4.56
CA ASP A 50 -3.63 -4.27 -4.34
C ASP A 50 -2.72 -5.17 -3.48
N TYR A 51 -3.31 -6.20 -2.85
CA TYR A 51 -2.58 -7.07 -1.93
C TYR A 51 -1.47 -7.89 -2.60
N GLU A 52 -1.61 -8.27 -3.86
CA GLU A 52 -0.56 -9.00 -4.59
C GLU A 52 0.68 -8.12 -4.81
N THR A 53 0.47 -6.87 -5.22
CA THR A 53 1.54 -5.88 -5.35
C THR A 53 2.17 -5.57 -3.99
N PHE A 54 1.36 -5.43 -2.94
CA PHE A 54 1.85 -5.25 -1.57
C PHE A 54 2.79 -6.37 -1.16
N LYS A 55 2.46 -7.64 -1.41
CA LYS A 55 3.33 -8.78 -1.11
C LYS A 55 4.66 -8.73 -1.85
N GLN A 56 4.65 -8.31 -3.12
CA GLN A 56 5.89 -8.19 -3.91
C GLN A 56 6.81 -7.12 -3.34
N ILE A 57 6.24 -5.95 -3.00
CA ILE A 57 6.98 -4.86 -2.38
C ILE A 57 7.49 -5.28 -0.99
N TYR A 58 6.68 -5.94 -0.19
CA TYR A 58 7.08 -6.49 1.11
C TYR A 58 8.35 -7.35 1.00
N ARG A 59 8.33 -8.33 0.09
CA ARG A 59 9.48 -9.24 -0.12
C ARG A 59 10.74 -8.50 -0.58
N PHE A 60 10.57 -7.50 -1.43
CA PHE A 60 11.69 -6.66 -1.88
C PHE A 60 12.28 -5.85 -0.72
N VAL A 61 11.44 -5.16 0.04
CA VAL A 61 11.85 -4.36 1.20
C VAL A 61 12.50 -5.22 2.27
N GLU A 62 11.91 -6.37 2.61
CA GLU A 62 12.46 -7.30 3.61
C GLU A 62 13.91 -7.74 3.28
N ARG A 63 14.20 -8.01 2.00
CA ARG A 63 15.56 -8.32 1.55
C ARG A 63 16.52 -7.14 1.76
N GLY A 64 16.02 -5.92 1.53
CA GLY A 64 16.80 -4.69 1.72
C GLY A 64 17.10 -4.41 3.19
N LEU A 65 16.14 -4.62 4.07
CA LEU A 65 16.28 -4.38 5.52
C LEU A 65 17.39 -5.23 6.14
N LYS A 66 17.50 -6.50 5.75
CA LYS A 66 18.57 -7.40 6.22
C LYS A 66 19.98 -6.88 5.92
N ARG A 67 20.14 -6.03 4.93
CA ARG A 67 21.45 -5.47 4.51
C ARG A 67 21.70 -4.06 5.02
N SER A 68 20.64 -3.25 5.15
CA SER A 68 20.77 -1.82 5.45
C SER A 68 20.75 -1.49 6.94
N GLY A 69 20.30 -2.42 7.79
CA GLY A 69 20.05 -2.15 9.21
C GLY A 69 18.91 -1.17 9.48
N GLN A 70 18.14 -0.81 8.45
CA GLN A 70 16.95 0.01 8.60
C GLN A 70 15.80 -0.82 9.17
N SER A 71 14.84 -0.14 9.80
CA SER A 71 13.64 -0.76 10.35
C SER A 71 12.41 -0.41 9.51
N ALA A 72 11.46 -1.32 9.47
CA ALA A 72 10.14 -1.11 8.92
C ALA A 72 9.11 -1.90 9.73
N TYR A 73 7.88 -1.43 9.72
CA TYR A 73 6.79 -2.02 10.50
C TYR A 73 5.58 -2.29 9.62
N ILE A 74 4.88 -3.37 9.94
CA ILE A 74 3.56 -3.69 9.39
C ILE A 74 2.53 -3.32 10.44
N ILE A 75 1.49 -2.62 10.02
CA ILE A 75 0.35 -2.30 10.87
C ILE A 75 -0.88 -2.95 10.23
N LEU A 76 -1.57 -3.79 11.00
CA LEU A 76 -2.86 -4.34 10.61
C LEU A 76 -3.96 -3.51 11.25
N MET A 77 -4.79 -2.87 10.44
CA MET A 77 -6.00 -2.18 10.88
C MET A 77 -7.21 -3.09 10.67
N THR A 78 -8.02 -3.29 11.71
CA THR A 78 -9.20 -4.17 11.66
C THR A 78 -10.44 -3.43 12.15
N LEU A 79 -11.46 -3.35 11.30
CA LEU A 79 -12.76 -2.80 11.63
C LEU A 79 -13.68 -3.93 12.12
N THR A 80 -14.22 -3.78 13.32
CA THR A 80 -15.17 -4.73 13.93
C THR A 80 -16.39 -4.01 14.51
N ASP A 81 -17.41 -4.75 14.86
CA ASP A 81 -18.44 -4.27 15.79
C ASP A 81 -17.93 -4.27 17.25
N ALA A 82 -18.77 -3.83 18.17
CA ALA A 82 -18.45 -3.76 19.59
C ALA A 82 -18.17 -5.14 20.22
N GLN A 83 -18.64 -6.21 19.61
CA GLN A 83 -18.44 -7.61 20.04
C GLN A 83 -17.22 -8.26 19.36
N GLY A 84 -16.53 -7.52 18.49
CA GLY A 84 -15.37 -8.03 17.74
C GLY A 84 -15.75 -8.89 16.54
N GLN A 85 -16.99 -8.80 16.08
CA GLN A 85 -17.51 -9.53 14.93
C GLN A 85 -17.45 -8.69 13.65
N PHE A 86 -17.75 -9.31 12.52
CA PHE A 86 -17.81 -8.61 11.24
C PHE A 86 -18.94 -7.59 11.20
N VAL A 87 -18.61 -6.39 10.74
CA VAL A 87 -19.58 -5.34 10.47
C VAL A 87 -20.47 -5.73 9.28
N PRO A 88 -21.80 -5.46 9.31
CA PRO A 88 -22.69 -5.69 8.16
C PRO A 88 -22.18 -5.06 6.87
N LEU A 89 -22.41 -5.72 5.72
CA LEU A 89 -21.78 -5.38 4.45
C LEU A 89 -21.96 -3.90 4.05
N ALA A 90 -23.19 -3.39 4.13
CA ALA A 90 -23.48 -2.01 3.71
C ALA A 90 -22.71 -0.96 4.53
N ALA A 91 -22.71 -1.12 5.86
CA ALA A 91 -21.93 -0.23 6.75
C ALA A 91 -20.42 -0.42 6.55
N ARG A 92 -19.96 -1.64 6.34
CA ARG A 92 -18.56 -1.98 6.14
C ARG A 92 -17.97 -1.29 4.94
N GLU A 93 -18.64 -1.30 3.79
CA GLU A 93 -18.15 -0.64 2.57
C GLU A 93 -17.94 0.86 2.78
N GLU A 94 -18.89 1.52 3.41
CA GLU A 94 -18.81 2.95 3.72
C GLU A 94 -17.64 3.26 4.67
N TYR A 95 -17.55 2.54 5.79
CA TYR A 95 -16.50 2.80 6.79
C TYR A 95 -15.10 2.39 6.31
N MET A 96 -14.99 1.33 5.52
CA MET A 96 -13.71 0.94 4.89
C MET A 96 -13.25 1.96 3.85
N SER A 97 -14.17 2.56 3.09
CA SER A 97 -13.84 3.67 2.20
C SER A 97 -13.33 4.89 2.98
N ARG A 98 -14.01 5.28 4.07
CA ARG A 98 -13.56 6.37 4.96
C ARG A 98 -12.20 6.08 5.58
N LEU A 99 -11.95 4.83 6.00
CA LEU A 99 -10.66 4.42 6.53
C LEU A 99 -9.55 4.55 5.47
N SER A 100 -9.83 4.17 4.21
CA SER A 100 -8.91 4.36 3.10
C SER A 100 -8.51 5.83 2.92
N ASP A 101 -9.48 6.73 2.97
CA ASP A 101 -9.22 8.19 2.88
C ASP A 101 -8.37 8.69 4.05
N ASP A 102 -8.63 8.19 5.26
CA ASP A 102 -7.84 8.54 6.44
C ASP A 102 -6.42 8.00 6.39
N LEU A 103 -6.23 6.78 5.85
CA LEU A 103 -4.91 6.20 5.59
C LEU A 103 -4.14 7.04 4.57
N GLN A 104 -4.77 7.34 3.43
CA GLN A 104 -4.17 8.18 2.38
C GLN A 104 -3.70 9.53 2.91
N ALA A 105 -4.51 10.17 3.76
CA ALA A 105 -4.21 11.50 4.31
C ALA A 105 -3.24 11.49 5.50
N SER A 106 -3.08 10.35 6.19
CA SER A 106 -2.30 10.26 7.43
C SER A 106 -0.91 9.68 7.22
N LEU A 107 -0.72 8.89 6.19
CA LEU A 107 0.55 8.24 5.86
C LEU A 107 1.37 9.12 4.91
N ARG A 108 2.69 8.92 4.90
CA ARG A 108 3.62 9.65 4.03
C ARG A 108 3.63 9.04 2.63
N SER A 109 4.11 9.79 1.63
CA SER A 109 4.24 9.31 0.25
C SER A 109 5.18 8.10 0.09
N GLY A 110 6.09 7.87 1.05
CA GLY A 110 6.96 6.68 1.07
C GLY A 110 6.36 5.47 1.78
N ASP A 111 5.20 5.62 2.42
CA ASP A 111 4.49 4.52 3.05
C ASP A 111 3.51 3.86 2.07
N LEU A 112 3.12 2.65 2.37
CA LEU A 112 2.30 1.80 1.50
C LEU A 112 1.14 1.22 2.30
N PHE A 113 -0.04 1.10 1.69
CA PHE A 113 -1.14 0.34 2.27
C PHE A 113 -1.93 -0.42 1.22
N ALA A 114 -2.60 -1.49 1.64
CA ALA A 114 -3.42 -2.33 0.77
C ALA A 114 -4.62 -2.91 1.53
N PRO A 115 -5.77 -3.11 0.87
CA PRO A 115 -6.85 -3.90 1.43
C PRO A 115 -6.40 -5.35 1.59
N TYR A 116 -6.59 -5.91 2.78
CA TYR A 116 -6.28 -7.31 3.09
C TYR A 116 -7.53 -8.18 3.09
N SER A 117 -8.59 -7.70 3.70
CA SER A 117 -9.91 -8.33 3.69
C SER A 117 -11.01 -7.27 3.63
N GLY A 118 -12.28 -7.70 3.63
CA GLY A 118 -13.41 -6.77 3.63
C GLY A 118 -13.50 -5.85 4.84
N CYS A 119 -12.73 -6.09 5.91
CA CYS A 119 -12.70 -5.28 7.13
C CYS A 119 -11.28 -4.94 7.60
N GLN A 120 -10.25 -5.17 6.76
CA GLN A 120 -8.85 -4.99 7.16
C GLN A 120 -8.02 -4.29 6.08
N TYR A 121 -7.14 -3.41 6.55
CA TYR A 121 -6.02 -2.85 5.77
C TYR A 121 -4.68 -3.26 6.37
N LEU A 122 -3.73 -3.58 5.52
CA LEU A 122 -2.31 -3.71 5.85
C LEU A 122 -1.58 -2.44 5.45
N LEU A 123 -0.74 -1.94 6.35
CA LEU A 123 0.13 -0.80 6.12
C LEU A 123 1.58 -1.24 6.25
N MET A 124 2.46 -0.65 5.45
CA MET A 124 3.91 -0.80 5.57
C MET A 124 4.53 0.57 5.78
N VAL A 125 5.16 0.76 6.92
CA VAL A 125 5.78 2.03 7.33
C VAL A 125 7.28 1.85 7.33
N LEU A 126 7.96 2.60 6.45
CA LEU A 126 9.39 2.47 6.21
C LEU A 126 10.20 3.47 7.04
N GLY A 127 11.36 3.04 7.54
CA GLY A 127 12.27 3.90 8.30
C GLY A 127 11.68 4.41 9.61
N ALA A 128 10.75 3.68 10.21
CA ALA A 128 10.12 4.03 11.48
C ALA A 128 10.74 3.22 12.65
N SER A 129 10.75 3.79 13.84
CA SER A 129 10.96 3.04 15.07
C SER A 129 9.65 2.40 15.55
N SER A 130 9.73 1.50 16.52
CA SER A 130 8.56 0.89 17.14
C SER A 130 7.59 1.93 17.70
N GLU A 131 8.13 2.93 18.40
CA GLU A 131 7.35 4.03 18.99
C GLU A 131 6.68 4.86 17.89
N ASN A 132 7.41 5.19 16.83
CA ASN A 132 6.85 5.96 15.71
C ASN A 132 5.76 5.18 14.97
N ALA A 133 5.92 3.88 14.76
CA ALA A 133 4.89 3.05 14.15
C ALA A 133 3.62 3.00 15.01
N ALA A 134 3.77 2.87 16.34
CA ALA A 134 2.65 2.92 17.28
C ALA A 134 1.94 4.29 17.28
N VAL A 135 2.70 5.39 17.23
CA VAL A 135 2.16 6.75 17.13
C VAL A 135 1.38 6.96 15.83
N ILE A 136 1.90 6.44 14.71
CA ILE A 136 1.21 6.51 13.42
C ILE A 136 -0.11 5.74 13.48
N ALA A 137 -0.10 4.50 14.00
CA ALA A 137 -1.30 3.69 14.15
C ALA A 137 -2.34 4.37 15.05
N GLY A 138 -1.92 4.88 16.22
CA GLY A 138 -2.79 5.59 17.16
C GLY A 138 -3.40 6.87 16.56
N ARG A 139 -2.64 7.62 15.77
CA ARG A 139 -3.13 8.81 15.08
C ARG A 139 -4.21 8.48 14.05
N ILE A 140 -4.01 7.43 13.25
CA ILE A 140 -5.00 6.96 12.29
C ILE A 140 -6.26 6.51 13.02
N HIS A 141 -6.09 5.70 14.06
CA HIS A 141 -7.19 5.23 14.90
C HIS A 141 -8.02 6.40 15.47
N THR A 142 -7.37 7.36 16.11
CA THR A 142 -8.05 8.52 16.71
C THR A 142 -8.78 9.34 15.65
N ARG A 143 -8.14 9.60 14.51
CA ARG A 143 -8.74 10.34 13.40
C ARG A 143 -9.99 9.64 12.86
N PHE A 144 -9.90 8.33 12.62
CA PHE A 144 -11.03 7.54 12.13
C PHE A 144 -12.17 7.51 13.16
N MET A 145 -11.87 7.14 14.41
CA MET A 145 -12.89 7.01 15.47
C MET A 145 -13.58 8.33 15.80
N SER A 146 -12.90 9.46 15.68
CA SER A 146 -13.52 10.80 15.88
C SER A 146 -14.59 11.13 14.85
N ARG A 147 -14.65 10.40 13.73
CA ARG A 147 -15.60 10.58 12.63
C ARG A 147 -16.67 9.47 12.59
N VAL A 148 -16.56 8.49 13.46
CA VAL A 148 -17.56 7.43 13.64
C VAL A 148 -18.59 7.90 14.68
N ALA A 149 -19.87 7.75 14.35
CA ALA A 149 -20.94 8.11 15.29
C ALA A 149 -20.87 7.22 16.55
N PRO A 150 -21.04 7.78 17.75
CA PRO A 150 -20.89 7.02 19.00
C PRO A 150 -21.84 5.80 19.11
N ASP A 151 -22.98 5.88 18.46
CA ASP A 151 -24.03 4.85 18.42
C ASP A 151 -23.85 3.83 17.28
N ALA A 152 -22.84 4.03 16.41
CA ALA A 152 -22.57 3.10 15.30
C ALA A 152 -22.11 1.72 15.76
N GLY A 153 -21.68 1.58 17.02
CA GLY A 153 -21.22 0.31 17.59
C GLY A 153 -19.99 -0.27 16.88
N LEU A 154 -19.14 0.58 16.28
CA LEU A 154 -17.97 0.19 15.52
C LEU A 154 -16.69 0.44 16.31
N LEU A 155 -15.74 -0.44 16.13
CA LEU A 155 -14.39 -0.33 16.70
C LEU A 155 -13.33 -0.51 15.60
N LEU A 156 -12.33 0.35 15.59
CA LEU A 156 -11.12 0.15 14.83
C LEU A 156 -10.03 -0.37 15.77
N ARG A 157 -9.47 -1.53 15.48
CA ARG A 157 -8.32 -2.09 16.19
C ARG A 157 -7.08 -2.01 15.32
N TYR A 158 -5.92 -2.01 15.94
CA TYR A 158 -4.66 -2.09 15.22
C TYR A 158 -3.62 -2.91 15.97
N ASP A 159 -2.80 -3.61 15.20
CA ASP A 159 -1.66 -4.37 15.66
C ASP A 159 -0.42 -3.92 14.89
N VAL A 160 0.70 -3.76 15.59
CA VAL A 160 1.96 -3.27 15.04
C VAL A 160 3.02 -4.35 15.17
N TYR A 161 3.63 -4.74 14.05
CA TYR A 161 4.64 -5.79 13.98
C TYR A 161 5.91 -5.29 13.30
N PRO A 162 7.10 -5.61 13.81
CA PRO A 162 8.33 -5.37 13.09
C PRO A 162 8.37 -6.21 11.82
N MET A 163 8.83 -5.63 10.73
CA MET A 163 8.97 -6.33 9.47
C MET A 163 10.12 -7.34 9.53
N GLY A 164 9.88 -8.55 9.06
CA GLY A 164 10.85 -9.66 9.10
C GLY A 164 10.78 -10.53 10.37
N GLU A 165 10.08 -10.10 11.41
CA GLU A 165 9.78 -10.91 12.60
C GLU A 165 8.30 -11.29 12.57
N LEU A 166 7.98 -12.45 12.03
CA LEU A 166 6.65 -13.02 12.21
C LEU A 166 6.51 -13.41 13.68
N PRO A 167 5.40 -13.04 14.36
CA PRO A 167 5.12 -13.61 15.67
C PRO A 167 5.12 -15.12 15.53
N LEU A 168 5.95 -15.79 16.33
CA LEU A 168 5.92 -17.24 16.43
C LEU A 168 4.48 -17.63 16.73
N GLN A 169 3.88 -18.46 15.88
CA GLN A 169 2.55 -19.00 16.16
C GLN A 169 2.58 -19.57 17.59
N PRO A 170 1.57 -19.26 18.43
CA PRO A 170 1.47 -19.92 19.71
C PRO A 170 1.44 -21.42 19.40
N LYS A 171 2.40 -22.14 19.95
CA LYS A 171 2.42 -23.61 19.90
C LYS A 171 1.11 -24.07 20.52
N GLY A 172 0.20 -24.58 19.69
CA GLY A 172 -1.04 -25.20 20.11
C GLY A 172 -0.77 -26.44 20.99
#